data_76c1ae058a20f6b411598e49b2a6163a
#
_entry.id   76c1ae058a20f6b411598e49b2a6163a
#
_cell.length_a   1.000
_cell.length_b   1.000
_cell.length_c   1.000
_cell.angle_alpha   90.00
_cell.angle_beta   90.00
_cell.angle_gamma   90.00
#
_symmetry.space_group_name_H-M   'P 1'
#
loop_
_entity.id
_entity.type
_entity.pdbx_description
1 polymer ?
#
loop_
_entity_poly.entity_id
_entity_poly.type
_entity_poly.pdbx_seq_one_letter_code
_entity_poly.pdbx_strand_id
1 'polypeptide(L)'
;RHPRPYSLAGGMCFTLAGLLVLAFAPGFVWILIAVGLIGCGSSVFHPESSRVAQLASGGRKGLAQSIFQVGGNAGSAMGPLLAALIVIPFGQSSIGWFALTALLAIFILVRIGDWYKRRLAIAVRRPDAAETAFAHSLPRRKIHTALVILGILVFSKYFYIASMTSYF
;
A
#
# COMPACT_ATOMS: atom_id res chain seq x y z
N ARG A 1 -15.58 11.13 3.89
CA ARG A 1 -15.01 10.66 2.60
C ARG A 1 -15.70 9.36 2.22
N HIS A 2 -16.34 9.32 1.05
CA HIS A 2 -17.04 8.13 0.56
C HIS A 2 -16.04 7.00 0.27
N PRO A 3 -16.21 5.81 0.87
CA PRO A 3 -15.37 4.66 0.59
C PRO A 3 -15.61 4.16 -0.85
N ARG A 4 -14.54 4.05 -1.63
CA ARG A 4 -14.57 3.57 -3.00
C ARG A 4 -14.05 2.12 -3.04
N PRO A 5 -14.91 1.10 -3.20
CA PRO A 5 -14.52 -0.30 -3.04
C PRO A 5 -13.50 -0.79 -4.07
N TYR A 6 -13.39 -0.14 -5.23
CA TYR A 6 -12.48 -0.52 -6.31
C TYR A 6 -11.25 0.38 -6.43
N SER A 7 -11.01 1.29 -5.46
CA SER A 7 -9.84 2.17 -5.49
C SER A 7 -8.52 1.40 -5.43
N LEU A 8 -8.48 0.28 -4.70
CA LEU A 8 -7.32 -0.62 -4.64
C LEU A 8 -6.97 -1.22 -6.00
N ALA A 9 -7.98 -1.78 -6.70
CA ALA A 9 -7.78 -2.32 -8.03
C ALA A 9 -7.37 -1.22 -9.03
N GLY A 10 -7.98 -0.03 -8.93
CA GLY A 10 -7.61 1.12 -9.74
C GLY A 10 -6.16 1.56 -9.51
N GLY A 11 -5.72 1.66 -8.26
CA GLY A 11 -4.31 1.94 -7.93
C GLY A 11 -3.36 0.91 -8.53
N MET A 12 -3.71 -0.38 -8.46
CA MET A 12 -2.90 -1.44 -9.02
C MET A 12 -2.86 -1.44 -10.56
N CYS A 13 -3.92 -0.96 -11.23
CA CYS A 13 -3.89 -0.75 -12.68
C CYS A 13 -2.88 0.31 -13.10
N PHE A 14 -2.73 1.41 -12.33
CA PHE A 14 -1.68 2.39 -12.57
C PHE A 14 -0.28 1.79 -12.41
N THR A 15 -0.10 0.95 -11.39
CA THR A 15 1.17 0.23 -11.17
C THR A 15 1.46 -0.73 -12.33
N LEU A 16 0.46 -1.48 -12.80
CA LEU A 16 0.60 -2.37 -13.96
C LEU A 16 0.99 -1.60 -15.22
N ALA A 17 0.31 -0.49 -15.51
CA ALA A 17 0.63 0.37 -16.64
C ALA A 17 2.07 0.89 -16.54
N GLY A 18 2.48 1.35 -15.36
CA GLY A 18 3.84 1.79 -15.10
C GLY A 18 4.89 0.70 -15.30
N LEU A 19 4.62 -0.54 -14.86
CA LEU A 19 5.53 -1.68 -15.08
C LEU A 19 5.69 -2.01 -16.58
N LEU A 20 4.59 -1.97 -17.34
CA LEU A 20 4.64 -2.20 -18.78
C LEU A 20 5.42 -1.10 -19.49
N VAL A 21 5.16 0.16 -19.15
CA VAL A 21 5.94 1.28 -19.73
C VAL A 21 7.42 1.14 -19.35
N LEU A 22 7.74 0.73 -18.12
CA LEU A 22 9.11 0.55 -17.67
C LEU A 22 9.81 -0.59 -18.42
N ALA A 23 9.12 -1.71 -18.67
CA ALA A 23 9.66 -2.86 -19.37
C ALA A 23 10.10 -2.54 -20.80
N PHE A 24 9.40 -1.62 -21.47
CA PHE A 24 9.65 -1.24 -22.87
C PHE A 24 10.13 0.21 -23.02
N ALA A 25 10.63 0.84 -21.95
CA ALA A 25 11.07 2.23 -21.98
C ALA A 25 12.29 2.42 -22.88
N PRO A 26 12.19 3.15 -24.01
CA PRO A 26 13.29 3.38 -24.92
C PRO A 26 14.27 4.47 -24.46
N GLY A 27 13.95 5.19 -23.37
CA GLY A 27 14.78 6.28 -22.87
C GLY A 27 14.31 6.83 -21.53
N PHE A 28 15.09 7.76 -20.99
CA PHE A 28 14.93 8.30 -19.65
C PHE A 28 13.54 8.92 -19.37
N VAL A 29 12.98 9.64 -20.35
CA VAL A 29 11.65 10.26 -20.19
C VAL A 29 10.56 9.20 -19.94
N TRP A 30 10.63 8.06 -20.64
CA TRP A 30 9.69 6.95 -20.46
C TRP A 30 9.83 6.30 -19.08
N ILE A 31 11.07 6.22 -18.56
CA ILE A 31 11.31 5.74 -17.19
C ILE A 31 10.66 6.68 -16.17
N LEU A 32 10.77 8.00 -16.35
CA LEU A 32 10.11 8.97 -15.47
C LEU A 32 8.59 8.83 -15.48
N ILE A 33 7.99 8.66 -16.67
CA ILE A 33 6.56 8.43 -16.82
C ILE A 33 6.15 7.12 -16.10
N ALA A 34 6.91 6.05 -16.30
CA ALA A 34 6.67 4.76 -15.66
C ALA A 34 6.70 4.87 -14.12
N VAL A 35 7.73 5.49 -13.57
CA VAL A 35 7.87 5.72 -12.12
C VAL A 35 6.75 6.61 -11.59
N GLY A 36 6.36 7.65 -12.34
CA GLY A 36 5.22 8.49 -11.99
C GLY A 36 3.91 7.70 -11.90
N LEU A 37 3.63 6.82 -12.88
CA LEU A 37 2.46 5.95 -12.87
C LEU A 37 2.47 4.98 -11.68
N ILE A 38 3.62 4.35 -11.39
CA ILE A 38 3.80 3.46 -10.23
C ILE A 38 3.58 4.24 -8.93
N GLY A 39 4.13 5.45 -8.84
CA GLY A 39 3.96 6.33 -7.68
C GLY A 39 2.49 6.72 -7.45
N CYS A 40 1.76 7.08 -8.50
CA CYS A 40 0.32 7.35 -8.44
C CYS A 40 -0.46 6.11 -7.95
N GLY A 41 -0.16 4.94 -8.48
CA GLY A 41 -0.76 3.67 -8.04
C GLY A 41 -0.51 3.40 -6.56
N SER A 42 0.73 3.56 -6.12
CA SER A 42 1.17 3.34 -4.73
C SER A 42 0.51 4.33 -3.75
N SER A 43 0.34 5.60 -4.15
CA SER A 43 -0.27 6.64 -3.31
C SER A 43 -1.73 6.34 -2.95
N VAL A 44 -2.45 5.67 -3.84
CA VAL A 44 -3.83 5.22 -3.59
C VAL A 44 -3.85 3.88 -2.85
N PHE A 45 -2.94 2.98 -3.20
CA PHE A 45 -2.92 1.61 -2.67
C PHE A 45 -2.64 1.56 -1.17
N HIS A 46 -1.60 2.26 -0.69
CA HIS A 46 -1.17 2.16 0.71
C HIS A 46 -2.24 2.58 1.74
N PRO A 47 -2.89 3.74 1.65
CA PRO A 47 -3.88 4.14 2.64
C PRO A 47 -5.14 3.27 2.59
N GLU A 48 -5.56 2.84 1.40
CA GLU A 48 -6.78 2.08 1.25
C GLU A 48 -6.60 0.61 1.65
N SER A 49 -5.45 0.00 1.35
CA SER A 49 -5.13 -1.37 1.78
C SER A 49 -5.01 -1.49 3.30
N SER A 50 -4.38 -0.51 3.96
CA SER A 50 -4.35 -0.41 5.42
C SER A 50 -5.76 -0.34 6.02
N ARG A 51 -6.65 0.45 5.40
CA ARG A 51 -8.05 0.57 5.82
C ARG A 51 -8.82 -0.75 5.67
N VAL A 52 -8.66 -1.44 4.54
CA VAL A 52 -9.29 -2.75 4.30
C VAL A 52 -8.77 -3.78 5.29
N ALA A 53 -7.46 -3.81 5.58
CA ALA A 53 -6.86 -4.70 6.58
C ALA A 53 -7.47 -4.46 7.98
N GLN A 54 -7.66 -3.20 8.37
CA GLN A 54 -8.31 -2.86 9.64
C GLN A 54 -9.77 -3.32 9.69
N LEU A 55 -10.53 -3.20 8.60
CA LEU A 55 -11.91 -3.67 8.52
C LEU A 55 -12.01 -5.20 8.55
N ALA A 56 -11.04 -5.90 7.98
CA ALA A 56 -10.97 -7.36 8.00
C ALA A 56 -10.53 -7.92 9.36
N SER A 57 -10.00 -7.09 10.25
CA SER A 57 -9.35 -7.49 11.51
C SER A 57 -10.26 -8.10 12.57
N GLY A 58 -11.60 -8.00 12.43
CA GLY A 58 -12.53 -8.48 13.44
C GLY A 58 -12.33 -7.84 14.84
N GLY A 59 -11.87 -6.58 14.89
CA GLY A 59 -11.58 -5.84 16.13
C GLY A 59 -10.09 -5.83 16.52
N ARG A 60 -9.26 -6.73 15.97
CA ARG A 60 -7.82 -6.81 16.26
C ARG A 60 -7.01 -5.92 15.31
N LYS A 61 -7.31 -4.62 15.29
CA LYS A 61 -6.73 -3.64 14.34
C LYS A 61 -5.20 -3.58 14.38
N GLY A 62 -4.60 -3.69 15.57
CA GLY A 62 -3.14 -3.70 15.73
C GLY A 62 -2.49 -4.89 15.04
N LEU A 63 -3.01 -6.10 15.24
CA LEU A 63 -2.51 -7.31 14.59
C LEU A 63 -2.60 -7.23 13.06
N ALA A 64 -3.74 -6.80 12.53
CA ALA A 64 -3.92 -6.64 11.10
C ALA A 64 -2.94 -5.63 10.50
N GLN A 65 -2.71 -4.51 11.19
CA GLN A 65 -1.74 -3.50 10.77
C GLN A 65 -0.30 -4.02 10.83
N SER A 66 0.04 -4.82 11.84
CA SER A 66 1.38 -5.42 11.95
C SER A 66 1.64 -6.41 10.82
N ILE A 67 0.69 -7.30 10.52
CA ILE A 67 0.81 -8.26 9.40
C ILE A 67 0.95 -7.50 8.06
N PHE A 68 0.14 -6.47 7.85
CA PHE A 68 0.22 -5.63 6.66
C PHE A 68 1.61 -4.98 6.51
N GLN A 69 2.15 -4.44 7.60
CA GLN A 69 3.47 -3.79 7.61
C GLN A 69 4.60 -4.80 7.37
N VAL A 70 4.52 -5.99 7.96
CA VAL A 70 5.51 -7.06 7.72
C VAL A 70 5.50 -7.47 6.25
N GLY A 71 4.31 -7.65 5.66
CA GLY A 71 4.20 -7.95 4.22
C GLY A 71 4.79 -6.86 3.34
N GLY A 72 4.53 -5.59 3.66
CA GLY A 72 5.11 -4.45 2.93
C GLY A 72 6.63 -4.39 3.04
N ASN A 73 7.18 -4.59 4.22
CA ASN A 73 8.63 -4.61 4.44
C ASN A 73 9.30 -5.81 3.73
N ALA A 74 8.68 -6.99 3.77
CA ALA A 74 9.16 -8.17 3.03
C ALA A 74 9.19 -7.91 1.52
N GLY A 75 8.12 -7.32 0.96
CA GLY A 75 8.08 -6.92 -0.45
C GLY A 75 9.17 -5.91 -0.82
N SER A 76 9.40 -4.92 0.04
CA SER A 76 10.46 -3.92 -0.16
C SER A 76 11.87 -4.52 -0.13
N ALA A 77 12.08 -5.53 0.71
CA ALA A 77 13.38 -6.24 0.78
C ALA A 77 13.57 -7.19 -0.42
N MET A 78 12.50 -7.85 -0.87
CA MET A 78 12.56 -8.76 -2.03
C MET A 78 12.70 -8.03 -3.36
N GLY A 79 12.24 -6.79 -3.47
CA GLY A 79 12.29 -6.01 -4.71
C GLY A 79 13.69 -5.92 -5.32
N PRO A 80 14.69 -5.38 -4.62
CA PRO A 80 16.07 -5.32 -5.09
C PRO A 80 16.68 -6.69 -5.38
N LEU A 81 16.37 -7.71 -4.57
CA LEU A 81 16.85 -9.07 -4.76
C LEU A 81 16.32 -9.66 -6.08
N LEU A 82 15.02 -9.53 -6.33
CA LEU A 82 14.40 -9.99 -7.58
C LEU A 82 14.91 -9.19 -8.79
N ALA A 83 15.14 -7.89 -8.62
CA ALA A 83 15.75 -7.09 -9.67
C ALA A 83 17.18 -7.60 -10.01
N ALA A 84 17.99 -7.91 -9.00
CA ALA A 84 19.33 -8.45 -9.19
C ALA A 84 19.33 -9.84 -9.85
N LEU A 85 18.40 -10.70 -9.48
CA LEU A 85 18.34 -12.09 -9.99
C LEU A 85 17.66 -12.21 -11.36
N ILE A 86 16.74 -11.30 -11.70
CA ILE A 86 15.93 -11.39 -12.90
C ILE A 86 16.30 -10.29 -13.90
N VAL A 87 16.32 -9.04 -13.46
CA VAL A 87 16.47 -7.90 -14.38
C VAL A 87 17.93 -7.76 -14.86
N ILE A 88 18.91 -7.99 -13.98
CA ILE A 88 20.33 -7.88 -14.36
C ILE A 88 20.68 -8.93 -15.42
N PRO A 89 20.39 -10.23 -15.27
CA PRO A 89 20.78 -11.24 -16.26
C PRO A 89 19.90 -11.24 -17.52
N PHE A 90 18.60 -10.94 -17.40
CA PHE A 90 17.66 -11.04 -18.53
C PHE A 90 17.29 -9.70 -19.18
N GLY A 91 17.85 -8.60 -18.67
CA GLY A 91 17.64 -7.26 -19.22
C GLY A 91 16.31 -6.63 -18.82
N GLN A 92 16.11 -5.39 -19.29
CA GLN A 92 14.98 -4.53 -18.91
C GLN A 92 13.61 -5.14 -19.24
N SER A 93 13.48 -5.84 -20.36
CA SER A 93 12.22 -6.45 -20.81
C SER A 93 11.68 -7.50 -19.81
N SER A 94 12.55 -8.09 -18.99
CA SER A 94 12.18 -9.06 -17.95
C SER A 94 11.32 -8.44 -16.85
N ILE A 95 11.29 -7.11 -16.71
CA ILE A 95 10.35 -6.38 -15.85
C ILE A 95 8.90 -6.71 -16.22
N GLY A 96 8.64 -7.04 -17.49
CA GLY A 96 7.32 -7.48 -17.95
C GLY A 96 6.78 -8.72 -17.22
N TRP A 97 7.63 -9.59 -16.69
CA TRP A 97 7.18 -10.73 -15.88
C TRP A 97 6.49 -10.30 -14.58
N PHE A 98 6.92 -9.18 -13.99
CA PHE A 98 6.26 -8.61 -12.81
C PHE A 98 4.85 -8.07 -13.14
N ALA A 99 4.55 -7.77 -14.42
CA ALA A 99 3.20 -7.42 -14.85
C ALA A 99 2.22 -8.58 -14.66
N LEU A 100 2.64 -9.84 -14.77
CA LEU A 100 1.81 -11.00 -14.48
C LEU A 100 1.43 -11.07 -12.99
N THR A 101 2.37 -10.78 -12.10
CA THR A 101 2.07 -10.71 -10.66
C THR A 101 1.14 -9.55 -10.33
N ALA A 102 1.28 -8.41 -11.02
CA ALA A 102 0.38 -7.27 -10.89
C ALA A 102 -1.04 -7.60 -11.39
N LEU A 103 -1.17 -8.34 -12.49
CA LEU A 103 -2.48 -8.83 -12.97
C LEU A 103 -3.15 -9.77 -11.97
N LEU A 104 -2.39 -10.71 -11.40
CA LEU A 104 -2.89 -11.60 -10.35
C LEU A 104 -3.34 -10.79 -9.12
N ALA A 105 -2.55 -9.79 -8.72
CA ALA A 105 -2.91 -8.91 -7.63
C ALA A 105 -4.20 -8.12 -7.93
N ILE A 106 -4.38 -7.59 -9.14
CA ILE A 106 -5.61 -6.91 -9.56
C ILE A 106 -6.81 -7.85 -9.43
N PHE A 107 -6.68 -9.09 -9.90
CA PHE A 107 -7.76 -10.08 -9.80
C PHE A 107 -8.17 -10.32 -8.35
N ILE A 108 -7.20 -10.53 -7.46
CA ILE A 108 -7.45 -10.71 -6.02
C ILE A 108 -8.08 -9.43 -5.42
N LEU A 109 -7.59 -8.25 -5.77
CA LEU A 109 -8.09 -6.98 -5.25
C LEU A 109 -9.52 -6.66 -5.71
N VAL A 110 -9.90 -7.07 -6.91
CA VAL A 110 -11.31 -6.96 -7.36
C VAL A 110 -12.20 -7.84 -6.49
N ARG A 111 -11.80 -9.08 -6.19
CA ARG A 111 -12.54 -9.97 -5.28
C ARG A 111 -12.65 -9.39 -3.86
N ILE A 112 -11.57 -8.81 -3.37
CA ILE A 112 -11.57 -8.09 -2.08
C ILE A 112 -12.49 -6.86 -2.16
N GLY A 113 -12.50 -6.12 -3.26
CA GLY A 113 -13.39 -4.98 -3.50
C GLY A 113 -14.86 -5.36 -3.41
N ASP A 114 -15.26 -6.51 -4.00
CA ASP A 114 -16.62 -7.03 -3.89
C ASP A 114 -17.00 -7.39 -2.45
N TRP A 115 -16.10 -8.04 -1.72
CA TRP A 115 -16.30 -8.32 -0.31
C TRP A 115 -16.43 -7.02 0.51
N TYR A 116 -15.58 -6.06 0.25
CA TYR A 116 -15.58 -4.75 0.90
C TYR A 116 -16.89 -3.99 0.66
N LYS A 117 -17.38 -3.97 -0.58
CA LYS A 117 -18.69 -3.41 -0.93
C LYS A 117 -19.83 -4.01 -0.13
N ARG A 118 -19.85 -5.34 0.02
CA ARG A 118 -20.87 -6.06 0.82
C ARG A 118 -20.78 -5.69 2.30
N ARG A 119 -19.58 -5.59 2.86
CA ARG A 119 -19.36 -5.20 4.26
C ARG A 119 -19.80 -3.76 4.52
N LEU A 120 -19.51 -2.83 3.62
CA LEU A 120 -19.99 -1.45 3.73
C LEU A 120 -21.51 -1.35 3.69
N ALA A 121 -22.18 -2.11 2.83
CA ALA A 121 -23.63 -2.14 2.76
C ALA A 121 -24.27 -2.64 4.07
N ILE A 122 -23.63 -3.59 4.75
CA ILE A 122 -24.07 -4.10 6.07
C ILE A 122 -23.80 -3.06 7.16
N ALA A 123 -22.64 -2.39 7.14
CA ALA A 123 -22.27 -1.37 8.13
C ALA A 123 -23.19 -0.14 8.07
N VAL A 124 -23.63 0.27 6.88
CA VAL A 124 -24.61 1.36 6.71
C VAL A 124 -25.97 1.00 7.30
N ARG A 125 -26.33 -0.28 7.34
CA ARG A 125 -27.60 -0.76 7.94
C ARG A 125 -27.55 -0.89 9.47
N ARG A 126 -26.38 -0.81 10.10
CA ARG A 126 -26.20 -0.84 11.57
C ARG A 126 -25.25 0.28 12.00
N PRO A 127 -25.72 1.52 12.14
CA PRO A 127 -24.88 2.66 12.50
C PRO A 127 -24.29 2.57 13.92
N ASP A 128 -24.97 1.87 14.83
CA ASP A 128 -24.75 2.03 16.28
C ASP A 128 -23.60 1.23 16.90
N ALA A 129 -22.97 0.30 16.16
CA ALA A 129 -21.95 -0.58 16.75
C ALA A 129 -20.50 -0.13 16.51
N ALA A 130 -20.23 0.76 15.57
CA ALA A 130 -18.87 1.17 15.19
C ALA A 130 -18.44 2.52 15.76
N GLU A 131 -19.38 3.43 16.03
CA GLU A 131 -19.08 4.79 16.53
C GLU A 131 -18.91 4.85 18.05
N THR A 132 -19.60 3.99 18.80
CA THR A 132 -19.56 3.99 20.27
C THR A 132 -18.25 3.47 20.87
N ALA A 133 -17.44 2.74 20.12
CA ALA A 133 -16.14 2.22 20.61
C ALA A 133 -15.02 3.28 20.62
N PHE A 134 -15.19 4.43 19.98
CA PHE A 134 -14.18 5.50 19.90
C PHE A 134 -14.60 6.85 20.47
N ALA A 135 -15.79 6.96 21.02
CA ALA A 135 -16.29 8.20 21.63
C ALA A 135 -15.77 8.50 23.05
N HIS A 136 -14.68 7.83 23.48
CA HIS A 136 -13.85 8.41 24.53
C HIS A 136 -12.98 9.48 23.89
N SER A 137 -13.53 10.68 23.83
CA SER A 137 -12.84 11.89 23.39
C SER A 137 -11.62 12.13 24.31
N LEU A 138 -10.48 11.60 23.88
CA LEU A 138 -9.21 11.99 24.49
C LEU A 138 -9.09 13.51 24.38
N PRO A 139 -8.68 14.22 25.45
CA PRO A 139 -8.50 15.67 25.41
C PRO A 139 -7.52 16.02 24.27
N ARG A 140 -7.83 17.06 23.51
CA ARG A 140 -7.07 17.48 22.31
C ARG A 140 -5.57 17.54 22.57
N ARG A 141 -5.16 17.94 23.78
CA ARG A 141 -3.77 17.97 24.20
C ARG A 141 -3.09 16.59 24.15
N LYS A 142 -3.77 15.53 24.59
CA LYS A 142 -3.24 14.14 24.52
C LYS A 142 -3.13 13.65 23.08
N ILE A 143 -4.06 14.03 22.22
CA ILE A 143 -4.01 13.71 20.78
C ILE A 143 -2.80 14.41 20.13
N HIS A 144 -2.57 15.70 20.41
CA HIS A 144 -1.41 16.41 19.90
C HIS A 144 -0.09 15.79 20.38
N THR A 145 0.03 15.48 21.67
CA THR A 145 1.23 14.83 22.22
C THR A 145 1.47 13.46 21.56
N ALA A 146 0.42 12.65 21.39
CA ALA A 146 0.53 11.35 20.72
C ALA A 146 0.95 11.49 19.25
N LEU A 147 0.43 12.48 18.52
CA LEU A 147 0.83 12.75 17.13
C LEU A 147 2.28 13.22 17.02
N VAL A 148 2.74 14.07 17.94
CA VAL A 148 4.14 14.52 17.97
C VAL A 148 5.07 13.35 18.27
N ILE A 149 4.77 12.53 19.28
CA ILE A 149 5.55 11.33 19.59
C ILE A 149 5.59 10.37 18.39
N LEU A 150 4.45 10.11 17.77
CA LEU A 150 4.36 9.28 16.57
C LEU A 150 5.19 9.85 15.42
N GLY A 151 5.15 11.17 15.22
CA GLY A 151 5.93 11.86 14.19
C GLY A 151 7.44 11.70 14.44
N ILE A 152 7.90 11.86 15.66
CA ILE A 152 9.31 11.67 16.04
C ILE A 152 9.74 10.22 15.81
N LEU A 153 8.92 9.24 16.20
CA LEU A 153 9.22 7.82 16.00
C LEU A 153 9.30 7.45 14.51
N VAL A 154 8.38 7.97 13.69
CA VAL A 154 8.39 7.75 12.23
C VAL A 154 9.63 8.40 11.61
N PHE A 155 9.96 9.64 11.99
CA PHE A 155 11.14 10.33 11.51
C PHE A 155 12.42 9.56 11.89
N SER A 156 12.56 9.13 13.15
CA SER A 156 13.69 8.34 13.62
C SER A 156 13.87 7.05 12.83
N LYS A 157 12.76 6.33 12.55
CA LYS A 157 12.79 5.12 11.72
C LYS A 157 13.32 5.39 10.31
N TYR A 158 12.81 6.42 9.64
CA TYR A 158 13.23 6.74 8.27
C TYR A 158 14.67 7.29 8.22
N PHE A 159 15.06 8.07 9.22
CA PHE A 159 16.44 8.55 9.36
C PHE A 159 17.43 7.39 9.51
N TYR A 160 17.09 6.40 10.35
CA TYR A 160 17.89 5.19 10.50
C TYR A 160 18.01 4.39 9.19
N ILE A 161 16.88 4.16 8.49
CA ILE A 161 16.87 3.44 7.21
C ILE A 161 17.71 4.20 6.16
N ALA A 162 17.54 5.51 6.04
CA ALA A 162 18.29 6.33 5.10
C ALA A 162 19.80 6.31 5.39
N SER A 163 20.17 6.35 6.66
CA SER A 163 21.56 6.25 7.09
C SER A 163 22.18 4.90 6.69
N MET A 164 21.46 3.80 6.95
CA MET A 164 21.93 2.44 6.60
C MET A 164 22.08 2.27 5.07
N THR A 165 21.14 2.76 4.28
CA THR A 165 21.20 2.64 2.81
C THR A 165 22.23 3.56 2.16
N SER A 166 22.70 4.61 2.86
CA SER A 166 23.73 5.52 2.36
C SER A 166 25.16 5.05 2.66
N TYR A 167 25.35 4.21 3.69
CA TYR A 167 26.67 3.78 4.16
C TYR A 167 26.99 2.31 3.81
N PHE A 168 26.02 1.53 3.35
CA PHE A 168 26.17 0.16 2.91
C PHE A 168 25.56 -0.08 1.52
#